data_f9a0f5f4ef0d16a4fceb146a98cd763b
#
_entry.id   f9a0f5f4ef0d16a4fceb146a98cd763b
#
_cell.length_a   1.000
_cell.length_b   1.000
_cell.length_c   1.000
_cell.angle_alpha   90.00
_cell.angle_beta   90.00
_cell.angle_gamma   90.00
#
_symmetry.space_group_name_H-M   'P 1'
#
loop_
_entity.id
_entity.type
_entity.pdbx_description
1 polymer ?
#
loop_
_entity_poly.entity_id
_entity_poly.type
_entity_poly.pdbx_seq_one_letter_code
_entity_poly.pdbx_strand_id
1 'polypeptide(L)'
;MRLSTLFLLCSYCTIFFITSLQAKVTHIDIQSTSLYQNGKKFDNIGTYDVLKGKVYFEIDPLAAINQAVVDMQLAKRNEAGMVNFSADITLIIPTDKSKINGSLIYEFNNRGGMLLPYVDAETNALFNRGFIFVSTGWIGELLPIKIN
;
A
#
# COMPACT_ATOMS: atom_id res chain seq x y z
N MET A 1 -13.18 -39.84 46.71
CA MET A 1 -12.02 -39.86 45.83
C MET A 1 -12.27 -38.85 44.72
N ARG A 2 -11.43 -37.91 44.61
CA ARG A 2 -11.59 -36.52 44.19
C ARG A 2 -11.81 -36.34 42.68
N LEU A 3 -12.96 -35.70 42.36
CA LEU A 3 -13.39 -35.31 40.99
C LEU A 3 -12.70 -34.02 40.50
N SER A 4 -11.59 -33.60 41.13
CA SER A 4 -10.94 -32.30 40.88
C SER A 4 -9.73 -32.35 39.97
N THR A 5 -9.37 -33.51 39.41
CA THR A 5 -8.16 -33.65 38.59
C THR A 5 -8.44 -33.74 37.09
N LEU A 6 -9.71 -33.73 36.68
CA LEU A 6 -10.06 -33.88 35.25
C LEU A 6 -10.37 -32.55 34.55
N PHE A 7 -10.36 -31.42 35.26
CA PHE A 7 -10.68 -30.11 34.68
C PHE A 7 -9.44 -29.27 34.31
N LEU A 8 -8.23 -29.76 34.57
CA LEU A 8 -6.99 -29.00 34.32
C LEU A 8 -6.32 -29.34 32.95
N LEU A 9 -6.89 -30.26 32.18
CA LEU A 9 -6.28 -30.68 30.89
C LEU A 9 -6.94 -30.09 29.63
N CYS A 10 -7.95 -29.23 29.78
CA CYS A 10 -8.69 -28.68 28.63
C CYS A 10 -8.39 -27.21 28.34
N SER A 11 -7.39 -26.62 28.99
CA SER A 11 -7.01 -25.21 28.76
C SER A 11 -5.65 -25.06 28.06
N TYR A 12 -5.27 -26.04 27.23
CA TYR A 12 -4.28 -25.78 26.19
C TYR A 12 -5.03 -25.09 25.04
N CYS A 13 -5.33 -23.82 25.23
CA CYS A 13 -5.73 -22.91 24.17
C CYS A 13 -4.59 -22.90 23.17
N THR A 14 -4.73 -23.67 22.11
CA THR A 14 -3.88 -23.61 20.93
C THR A 14 -4.02 -22.20 20.39
N ILE A 15 -3.08 -21.32 20.76
CA ILE A 15 -2.89 -20.04 20.12
C ILE A 15 -2.44 -20.41 18.69
N PHE A 16 -3.41 -20.52 17.80
CA PHE A 16 -3.15 -20.49 16.37
C PHE A 16 -2.55 -19.11 16.10
N PHE A 17 -1.25 -19.04 16.03
CA PHE A 17 -0.57 -17.97 15.33
C PHE A 17 -1.05 -18.02 13.88
N ILE A 18 -2.09 -17.25 13.57
CA ILE A 18 -2.43 -16.94 12.19
C ILE A 18 -1.30 -16.03 11.70
N THR A 19 -0.23 -16.63 11.24
CA THR A 19 0.78 -15.93 10.45
C THR A 19 0.11 -15.64 9.11
N SER A 20 -0.59 -14.51 9.01
CA SER A 20 -0.97 -13.98 7.71
C SER A 20 0.34 -13.56 7.02
N LEU A 21 0.90 -14.47 6.23
CA LEU A 21 2.01 -14.12 5.35
C LEU A 21 1.43 -13.31 4.19
N GLN A 22 1.49 -12.02 4.36
CA GLN A 22 1.22 -11.05 3.31
C GLN A 22 2.54 -10.63 2.69
N ALA A 23 2.51 -10.12 1.47
CA ALA A 23 3.66 -9.47 0.89
C ALA A 23 4.13 -8.34 1.84
N LYS A 24 5.42 -8.34 2.17
CA LYS A 24 6.01 -7.35 3.05
C LYS A 24 6.55 -6.20 2.21
N VAL A 25 6.17 -4.97 2.53
CA VAL A 25 6.84 -3.78 1.99
C VAL A 25 8.25 -3.72 2.58
N THR A 26 9.26 -3.71 1.73
CA THR A 26 10.67 -3.62 2.14
C THR A 26 11.13 -2.18 2.23
N HIS A 27 10.81 -1.37 1.22
CA HIS A 27 11.11 0.07 1.20
C HIS A 27 10.29 0.79 0.12
N ILE A 28 10.30 2.12 0.19
CA ILE A 28 9.73 3.02 -0.81
C ILE A 28 10.86 3.93 -1.28
N ASP A 29 11.02 4.05 -2.59
CA ASP A 29 11.98 4.95 -3.24
C ASP A 29 11.23 6.08 -3.93
N ILE A 30 11.35 7.31 -3.41
CA ILE A 30 10.74 8.50 -4.00
C ILE A 30 11.70 9.10 -5.01
N GLN A 31 11.31 9.10 -6.26
CA GLN A 31 12.12 9.51 -7.41
C GLN A 31 11.87 10.95 -7.84
N SER A 32 10.68 11.48 -7.57
CA SER A 32 10.35 12.86 -7.88
C SER A 32 9.34 13.45 -6.89
N THR A 33 9.43 14.78 -6.71
CA THR A 33 8.48 15.57 -5.94
C THR A 33 8.13 16.82 -6.74
N SER A 34 6.86 17.13 -6.83
CA SER A 34 6.35 18.34 -7.48
C SER A 34 5.12 18.88 -6.75
N LEU A 35 4.77 20.13 -6.97
CA LEU A 35 3.55 20.69 -6.40
C LEU A 35 2.31 20.17 -7.14
N TYR A 36 1.29 19.78 -6.37
CA TYR A 36 0.00 19.39 -6.92
C TYR A 36 -0.72 20.62 -7.49
N GLN A 37 -1.31 20.47 -8.70
CA GLN A 37 -2.04 21.52 -9.40
C GLN A 37 -1.31 22.88 -9.40
N ASN A 38 0.02 22.88 -9.70
CA ASN A 38 0.85 24.09 -9.75
C ASN A 38 0.83 24.90 -8.45
N GLY A 39 0.68 24.27 -7.30
CA GLY A 39 0.69 24.93 -6.00
C GLY A 39 -0.65 25.52 -5.58
N LYS A 40 -1.77 24.98 -6.10
CA LYS A 40 -3.10 25.32 -5.60
C LYS A 40 -3.18 25.14 -4.10
N LYS A 41 -3.75 26.13 -3.40
CA LYS A 41 -3.98 26.08 -1.96
C LYS A 41 -5.36 25.54 -1.65
N PHE A 42 -5.45 24.79 -0.55
CA PHE A 42 -6.67 24.17 -0.05
C PHE A 42 -6.91 24.66 1.38
N ASP A 43 -7.85 25.57 1.55
CA ASP A 43 -8.22 26.23 2.80
C ASP A 43 -7.04 26.44 3.77
N ASN A 44 -7.15 25.98 5.01
CA ASN A 44 -6.09 26.09 6.03
C ASN A 44 -5.01 24.98 5.94
N ILE A 45 -5.14 24.04 5.01
CA ILE A 45 -4.15 22.99 4.77
C ILE A 45 -2.95 23.52 3.97
N GLY A 46 -3.21 24.43 3.03
CA GLY A 46 -2.18 24.98 2.15
C GLY A 46 -2.00 24.12 0.89
N THR A 47 -0.77 24.00 0.41
CA THR A 47 -0.43 23.24 -0.80
C THR A 47 -0.25 21.74 -0.53
N TYR A 48 -0.26 20.96 -1.61
CA TYR A 48 0.05 19.54 -1.60
C TYR A 48 1.25 19.24 -2.48
N ASP A 49 2.05 18.25 -2.08
CA ASP A 49 3.12 17.67 -2.88
C ASP A 49 2.62 16.40 -3.56
N VAL A 50 3.04 16.18 -4.80
CA VAL A 50 2.93 14.91 -5.51
C VAL A 50 4.29 14.23 -5.44
N LEU A 51 4.36 13.08 -4.78
CA LEU A 51 5.55 12.25 -4.72
C LEU A 51 5.32 11.04 -5.62
N LYS A 52 6.26 10.78 -6.54
CA LYS A 52 6.23 9.60 -7.41
C LYS A 52 7.48 8.76 -7.19
N GLY A 53 7.31 7.46 -7.24
CA GLY A 53 8.41 6.55 -7.03
C GLY A 53 8.01 5.08 -7.18
N LYS A 54 8.73 4.21 -6.49
CA LYS A 54 8.48 2.77 -6.45
C LYS A 54 8.34 2.28 -5.02
N VAL A 55 7.38 1.40 -4.82
CA VAL A 55 7.26 0.58 -3.61
C VAL A 55 7.78 -0.82 -3.92
N TYR A 56 8.63 -1.35 -3.04
CA TYR A 56 9.24 -2.66 -3.18
C TYR A 56 8.68 -3.63 -2.15
N PHE A 57 8.45 -4.85 -2.61
CA PHE A 57 7.83 -5.90 -1.83
C PHE A 57 8.67 -7.17 -1.86
N GLU A 58 8.48 -7.96 -0.83
CA GLU A 58 9.02 -9.30 -0.72
C GLU A 58 7.90 -10.26 -0.29
N ILE A 59 7.83 -11.44 -0.92
CA ILE A 59 6.81 -12.46 -0.63
C ILE A 59 7.46 -13.83 -0.54
N ASP A 60 7.00 -14.65 0.41
CA ASP A 60 7.40 -16.05 0.52
C ASP A 60 6.57 -16.90 -0.46
N PRO A 61 7.19 -17.46 -1.52
CA PRO A 61 6.47 -18.28 -2.49
C PRO A 61 6.06 -19.66 -1.94
N LEU A 62 6.59 -20.07 -0.78
CA LEU A 62 6.30 -21.37 -0.16
C LEU A 62 5.17 -21.28 0.86
N ALA A 63 4.81 -20.08 1.30
CA ALA A 63 3.71 -19.89 2.24
C ALA A 63 2.40 -20.40 1.65
N ALA A 64 1.63 -21.13 2.45
CA ALA A 64 0.39 -21.79 2.00
C ALA A 64 -0.61 -20.81 1.36
N ILE A 65 -0.73 -19.59 1.90
CA ILE A 65 -1.62 -18.56 1.37
C ILE A 65 -1.22 -18.08 -0.03
N ASN A 66 0.06 -18.19 -0.37
CA ASN A 66 0.61 -17.71 -1.65
C ASN A 66 0.59 -18.80 -2.75
N GLN A 67 0.27 -20.04 -2.40
CA GLN A 67 0.22 -21.13 -3.37
C GLN A 67 -0.90 -20.99 -4.41
N ALA A 68 -1.92 -20.20 -4.11
CA ALA A 68 -2.99 -19.89 -5.07
C ALA A 68 -2.58 -18.88 -6.14
N VAL A 69 -1.42 -18.21 -6.00
CA VAL A 69 -0.91 -17.26 -7.00
C VAL A 69 -0.30 -18.04 -8.14
N VAL A 70 -0.89 -17.89 -9.33
CA VAL A 70 -0.45 -18.60 -10.55
C VAL A 70 1.01 -18.26 -10.84
N ASP A 71 1.80 -19.29 -11.18
CA ASP A 71 3.20 -19.18 -11.57
C ASP A 71 4.16 -18.58 -10.52
N MET A 72 3.72 -18.38 -9.28
CA MET A 72 4.58 -17.91 -8.18
C MET A 72 5.83 -18.77 -8.02
N GLN A 73 5.71 -20.09 -8.23
CA GLN A 73 6.81 -21.04 -8.11
C GLN A 73 7.89 -20.87 -9.20
N LEU A 74 7.55 -20.26 -10.33
CA LEU A 74 8.45 -19.97 -11.45
C LEU A 74 9.18 -18.64 -11.30
N ALA A 75 8.72 -17.78 -10.37
CA ALA A 75 9.31 -16.47 -10.13
C ALA A 75 10.76 -16.59 -9.62
N LYS A 76 11.61 -15.68 -10.08
CA LYS A 76 13.01 -15.60 -9.62
C LYS A 76 13.06 -15.32 -8.12
N ARG A 77 13.84 -16.11 -7.39
CA ARG A 77 14.05 -15.95 -5.95
C ARG A 77 15.35 -15.22 -5.66
N ASN A 78 15.35 -14.44 -4.57
CA ASN A 78 16.56 -13.87 -4.00
C ASN A 78 17.32 -14.91 -3.16
N GLU A 79 18.45 -14.51 -2.56
CA GLU A 79 19.30 -15.39 -1.73
C GLU A 79 18.58 -15.94 -0.50
N ALA A 80 17.55 -15.26 0.00
CA ALA A 80 16.69 -15.73 1.10
C ALA A 80 15.55 -16.64 0.64
N GLY A 81 15.46 -16.96 -0.66
CA GLY A 81 14.41 -17.81 -1.23
C GLY A 81 13.09 -17.08 -1.49
N MET A 82 13.04 -15.78 -1.28
CA MET A 82 11.85 -14.92 -1.42
C MET A 82 11.73 -14.39 -2.85
N VAL A 83 10.52 -14.06 -3.26
CA VAL A 83 10.24 -13.36 -4.53
C VAL A 83 10.13 -11.87 -4.27
N ASN A 84 10.96 -11.07 -4.98
CA ASN A 84 10.92 -9.62 -4.93
C ASN A 84 10.16 -9.07 -6.12
N PHE A 85 9.33 -8.06 -5.86
CA PHE A 85 8.64 -7.31 -6.91
C PHE A 85 8.47 -5.85 -6.49
N SER A 86 8.09 -5.01 -7.44
CA SER A 86 7.86 -3.59 -7.19
C SER A 86 6.66 -3.10 -7.97
N ALA A 87 6.07 -2.00 -7.49
CA ALA A 87 5.02 -1.28 -8.18
C ALA A 87 5.33 0.22 -8.16
N ASP A 88 4.85 0.95 -9.17
CA ASP A 88 4.90 2.39 -9.13
C ASP A 88 3.95 2.90 -8.03
N ILE A 89 4.34 3.97 -7.33
CA ILE A 89 3.54 4.61 -6.30
C ILE A 89 3.44 6.11 -6.58
N THR A 90 2.24 6.64 -6.39
CA THR A 90 1.99 8.07 -6.36
C THR A 90 1.32 8.41 -5.03
N LEU A 91 1.89 9.40 -4.33
CA LEU A 91 1.35 9.97 -3.11
C LEU A 91 1.01 11.42 -3.36
N ILE A 92 -0.17 11.88 -2.92
CA ILE A 92 -0.49 13.31 -2.83
C ILE A 92 -0.68 13.61 -1.35
N ILE A 93 0.18 14.48 -0.80
CA ILE A 93 0.31 14.69 0.64
C ILE A 93 0.42 16.19 0.95
N PRO A 94 -0.20 16.71 2.02
CA PRO A 94 0.00 18.11 2.43
C PRO A 94 1.49 18.45 2.49
N THR A 95 1.89 19.57 1.90
CA THR A 95 3.28 20.07 1.93
C THR A 95 3.71 20.30 3.38
N ASP A 96 2.83 20.94 4.17
CA ASP A 96 2.99 21.02 5.62
C ASP A 96 2.49 19.73 6.28
N LYS A 97 3.41 18.87 6.71
CA LYS A 97 3.11 17.58 7.31
C LYS A 97 2.31 17.66 8.61
N SER A 98 2.35 18.80 9.31
CA SER A 98 1.53 19.03 10.51
C SER A 98 0.03 19.17 10.23
N LYS A 99 -0.34 19.37 8.97
CA LYS A 99 -1.72 19.50 8.49
C LYS A 99 -2.35 18.16 8.05
N ILE A 100 -1.60 17.08 8.14
CA ILE A 100 -2.12 15.72 7.85
C ILE A 100 -3.11 15.33 8.94
N ASN A 101 -4.31 14.89 8.54
CA ASN A 101 -5.37 14.50 9.49
C ASN A 101 -5.22 13.06 10.02
N GLY A 102 -4.15 12.35 9.66
CA GLY A 102 -3.92 10.95 10.06
C GLY A 102 -4.66 9.92 9.22
N SER A 103 -5.37 10.33 8.17
CA SER A 103 -6.14 9.43 7.30
C SER A 103 -5.56 9.37 5.90
N LEU A 104 -5.61 8.17 5.31
CA LEU A 104 -5.12 7.88 3.98
C LEU A 104 -6.27 7.30 3.15
N ILE A 105 -6.40 7.79 1.92
CA ILE A 105 -7.30 7.24 0.91
C ILE A 105 -6.46 6.49 -0.11
N TYR A 106 -6.65 5.18 -0.17
CA TYR A 106 -5.98 4.32 -1.14
C TYR A 106 -6.91 4.08 -2.32
N GLU A 107 -6.41 4.33 -3.51
CA GLU A 107 -7.13 4.08 -4.75
C GLU A 107 -6.58 2.84 -5.46
N PHE A 108 -7.48 1.90 -5.76
CA PHE A 108 -7.22 0.87 -6.75
C PHE A 108 -7.37 1.48 -8.13
N ASN A 109 -6.24 1.91 -8.70
CA ASN A 109 -6.28 2.62 -9.96
C ASN A 109 -6.82 1.74 -11.11
N ASN A 110 -7.53 2.38 -12.03
CA ASN A 110 -8.02 1.75 -13.23
C ASN A 110 -7.01 1.99 -14.37
N ARG A 111 -6.35 0.92 -14.82
CA ARG A 111 -5.39 0.95 -15.94
C ARG A 111 -4.30 2.03 -15.79
N GLY A 112 -3.79 2.22 -14.57
CA GLY A 112 -2.71 3.16 -14.29
C GLY A 112 -3.13 4.62 -14.08
N GLY A 113 -4.43 4.93 -14.18
CA GLY A 113 -4.95 6.28 -13.93
C GLY A 113 -5.42 6.47 -12.49
N MET A 114 -5.01 7.56 -11.83
CA MET A 114 -5.53 7.97 -10.54
C MET A 114 -6.77 8.85 -10.75
N LEU A 115 -7.93 8.43 -10.22
CA LEU A 115 -9.22 9.12 -10.38
C LEU A 115 -9.59 10.00 -9.19
N LEU A 116 -9.17 9.65 -7.98
CA LEU A 116 -9.55 10.33 -6.74
C LEU A 116 -9.37 11.85 -6.78
N PRO A 117 -8.25 12.40 -7.27
CA PRO A 117 -8.08 13.85 -7.35
C PRO A 117 -9.10 14.55 -8.27
N TYR A 118 -9.62 13.81 -9.26
CA TYR A 118 -10.64 14.35 -10.17
C TYR A 118 -12.05 14.28 -9.56
N VAL A 119 -12.33 13.24 -8.77
CA VAL A 119 -13.63 13.08 -8.09
C VAL A 119 -13.87 14.18 -7.07
N ASP A 120 -12.81 14.66 -6.40
CA ASP A 120 -12.89 15.74 -5.42
C ASP A 120 -12.66 17.14 -6.03
N ALA A 121 -12.47 17.25 -7.36
CA ALA A 121 -12.05 18.49 -8.01
C ALA A 121 -13.03 19.66 -7.84
N GLU A 122 -14.33 19.38 -7.73
CA GLU A 122 -15.36 20.42 -7.60
C GLU A 122 -15.46 20.96 -6.16
N THR A 123 -15.42 20.08 -5.17
CA THR A 123 -15.66 20.45 -3.78
C THR A 123 -14.37 20.70 -3.00
N ASN A 124 -13.27 20.03 -3.41
CA ASN A 124 -12.00 19.96 -2.68
C ASN A 124 -12.16 19.50 -1.21
N ALA A 125 -13.25 18.81 -0.91
CA ALA A 125 -13.64 18.51 0.47
C ALA A 125 -12.60 17.64 1.20
N LEU A 126 -11.99 16.69 0.51
CA LEU A 126 -10.97 15.82 1.06
C LEU A 126 -9.63 16.55 1.20
N PHE A 127 -9.25 17.34 0.20
CA PHE A 127 -8.04 18.18 0.26
C PHE A 127 -8.12 19.21 1.39
N ASN A 128 -9.27 19.87 1.57
CA ASN A 128 -9.48 20.86 2.63
C ASN A 128 -9.45 20.25 4.05
N ARG A 129 -9.42 18.92 4.16
CA ARG A 129 -9.36 18.18 5.42
C ARG A 129 -8.02 17.47 5.68
N GLY A 130 -7.03 17.67 4.82
CA GLY A 130 -5.67 17.16 5.04
C GLY A 130 -5.50 15.65 4.84
N PHE A 131 -6.31 15.02 3.98
CA PHE A 131 -6.15 13.62 3.63
C PHE A 131 -4.89 13.40 2.79
N ILE A 132 -4.29 12.21 2.95
CA ILE A 132 -3.27 11.69 2.03
C ILE A 132 -3.97 10.82 0.98
N PHE A 133 -3.56 10.95 -0.28
CA PHE A 133 -4.02 10.08 -1.36
C PHE A 133 -2.88 9.20 -1.83
N VAL A 134 -3.17 7.92 -2.03
CA VAL A 134 -2.19 6.92 -2.48
C VAL A 134 -2.77 6.13 -3.63
N SER A 135 -1.98 5.97 -4.68
CA SER A 135 -2.26 5.07 -5.79
C SER A 135 -1.02 4.24 -6.10
N THR A 136 -1.20 2.95 -6.33
CA THR A 136 -0.12 2.06 -6.75
C THR A 136 -0.45 1.39 -8.07
N GLY A 137 0.57 1.18 -8.92
CA GLY A 137 0.45 0.37 -10.12
C GLY A 137 0.30 -1.11 -9.73
N TRP A 138 -0.79 -1.75 -10.15
CA TRP A 138 -1.04 -3.17 -9.88
C TRP A 138 -1.26 -4.01 -11.14
N ILE A 139 -1.35 -3.35 -12.31
CA ILE A 139 -1.53 -4.00 -13.60
C ILE A 139 -0.17 -4.06 -14.29
N GLY A 140 0.46 -5.23 -14.28
CA GLY A 140 1.77 -5.46 -14.92
C GLY A 140 1.74 -5.46 -16.46
N GLU A 141 0.55 -5.52 -17.07
CA GLU A 141 0.37 -5.62 -18.52
C GLU A 141 0.35 -4.26 -19.24
N LEU A 142 0.35 -3.17 -18.49
CA LEU A 142 0.38 -1.85 -19.10
C LEU A 142 1.78 -1.56 -19.63
N LEU A 143 1.88 -1.43 -20.95
CA LEU A 143 3.10 -0.95 -21.59
C LEU A 143 3.41 0.47 -21.10
N PRO A 144 4.69 0.80 -20.82
CA PRO A 144 5.05 2.16 -20.50
C PRO A 144 4.66 3.09 -21.66
N ILE A 145 3.79 4.05 -21.36
CA ILE A 145 3.45 5.10 -22.34
C ILE A 145 4.72 5.91 -22.56
N LYS A 146 5.32 5.80 -23.74
CA LYS A 146 6.35 6.74 -24.17
C LYS A 146 5.65 8.08 -24.40
N ILE A 147 5.78 8.99 -23.46
CA ILE A 147 5.44 10.40 -23.67
C ILE A 147 6.60 10.98 -24.46
N ASN A 148 6.36 11.25 -25.75
CA ASN A 148 7.29 12.01 -26.60
C ASN A 148 7.21 13.48 -26.24
#